data_77d61f34ef5a7c003475dfccbf3a3e13
#
_entry.id   77d61f34ef5a7c003475dfccbf3a3e13
#
_cell.length_a   1.000
_cell.length_b   1.000
_cell.length_c   1.000
_cell.angle_alpha   90.00
_cell.angle_beta   90.00
_cell.angle_gamma   90.00
#
_symmetry.space_group_name_H-M   'P 1'
#
loop_
_entity.id
_entity.type
_entity.pdbx_description
1 polymer ?
#
loop_
_entity_poly.entity_id
_entity_poly.type
_entity_poly.pdbx_seq_one_letter_code
_entity_poly.pdbx_strand_id
1 'polypeptide(L)'
;EYNMLPRATNTRSNRRRTAQSGRTQEIQRLIGRSLRAVTDLTGFGEIQIYVDCDVLQADGGTRTASITGGYVALHLAFQHLQKIGVLKTIPLTGQVAAISCGIWEGTSLLDLDYAEDSTAEADANFVLTADGKIVEVQGTAEADPFSRAQFKELLDLAEKGVGELCAEQNKALGL
;
A
#
# COMPACT_ATOMS: atom_id res chain seq x y z
N GLU A 1 -12.30 -2.44 1.70
CA GLU A 1 -12.15 -2.85 3.11
C GLU A 1 -10.75 -3.40 3.37
N TYR A 2 -10.32 -3.37 4.65
CA TYR A 2 -9.06 -3.99 5.09
C TYR A 2 -9.33 -4.78 6.38
N ASN A 3 -8.83 -6.00 6.43
CA ASN A 3 -8.87 -6.78 7.66
C ASN A 3 -7.77 -7.84 7.67
N MET A 4 -7.55 -8.43 8.84
CA MET A 4 -6.66 -9.58 9.00
C MET A 4 -7.49 -10.85 9.23
N LEU A 5 -7.09 -11.96 8.64
CA LEU A 5 -7.64 -13.26 9.00
C LEU A 5 -7.32 -13.57 10.47
N PRO A 6 -8.16 -14.35 11.18
CA PRO A 6 -7.97 -14.61 12.59
C PRO A 6 -6.60 -15.20 12.96
N ARG A 7 -5.93 -15.84 12.02
CA ARG A 7 -4.60 -16.45 12.19
C ARG A 7 -3.51 -15.78 11.34
N ALA A 8 -3.74 -14.57 10.87
CA ALA A 8 -2.72 -13.80 10.17
C ALA A 8 -1.53 -13.43 11.06
N THR A 9 -1.70 -13.43 12.37
CA THR A 9 -0.66 -13.16 13.38
C THR A 9 -0.45 -14.37 14.28
N ASN A 10 0.63 -14.38 15.07
CA ASN A 10 0.96 -15.44 16.02
C ASN A 10 -0.14 -15.69 17.06
N THR A 11 -0.89 -14.65 17.44
CA THR A 11 -2.05 -14.76 18.33
C THR A 11 -3.33 -14.64 17.51
N ARG A 12 -4.35 -15.46 17.87
CA ARG A 12 -5.64 -15.42 17.20
C ARG A 12 -6.37 -14.11 17.50
N SER A 13 -6.69 -13.34 16.44
CA SER A 13 -7.46 -12.10 16.54
C SER A 13 -8.96 -12.31 16.35
N ASN A 14 -9.78 -11.39 16.86
CA ASN A 14 -11.21 -11.37 16.63
C ASN A 14 -11.53 -10.41 15.46
N ARG A 15 -11.91 -10.97 14.31
CA ARG A 15 -12.15 -10.21 13.07
C ARG A 15 -13.19 -9.09 13.23
N ARG A 16 -14.27 -9.30 14.00
CA ARG A 16 -15.29 -8.25 14.23
C ARG A 16 -14.72 -7.07 15.02
N ARG A 17 -13.90 -7.36 16.04
CA ARG A 17 -13.29 -6.33 16.86
C ARG A 17 -12.22 -5.56 16.08
N THR A 18 -11.40 -6.25 15.30
CA THR A 18 -10.36 -5.61 14.49
C THR A 18 -10.94 -4.75 13.38
N ALA A 19 -12.04 -5.17 12.73
CA ALA A 19 -12.71 -4.39 11.68
C ALA A 19 -13.19 -3.00 12.15
N GLN A 20 -13.50 -2.85 13.44
CA GLN A 20 -13.95 -1.58 14.04
C GLN A 20 -12.81 -0.77 14.67
N SER A 21 -11.57 -1.24 14.61
CA SER A 21 -10.44 -0.53 15.20
C SER A 21 -10.08 0.74 14.41
N GLY A 22 -9.57 1.76 15.11
CA GLY A 22 -9.09 2.99 14.48
C GLY A 22 -7.99 2.72 13.44
N ARG A 23 -7.10 1.75 13.70
CA ARG A 23 -6.08 1.29 12.77
C ARG A 23 -6.69 0.77 11.46
N THR A 24 -7.68 -0.10 11.53
CA THR A 24 -8.35 -0.64 10.34
C THR A 24 -9.00 0.47 9.53
N GLN A 25 -9.70 1.40 10.19
CA GLN A 25 -10.34 2.54 9.52
C GLN A 25 -9.32 3.47 8.86
N GLU A 26 -8.20 3.71 9.51
CA GLU A 26 -7.09 4.50 8.94
C GLU A 26 -6.53 3.85 7.69
N ILE A 27 -6.22 2.54 7.75
CA ILE A 27 -5.67 1.78 6.62
C ILE A 27 -6.65 1.73 5.44
N GLN A 28 -7.94 1.51 5.68
CA GLN A 28 -8.97 1.55 4.63
C GLN A 28 -8.99 2.90 3.91
N ARG A 29 -8.88 4.01 4.65
CA ARG A 29 -8.84 5.35 4.06
C ARG A 29 -7.57 5.57 3.25
N LEU A 30 -6.44 5.08 3.72
CA LEU A 30 -5.15 5.14 3.02
C LEU A 30 -5.21 4.36 1.69
N ILE A 31 -5.68 3.09 1.70
CA ILE A 31 -5.86 2.27 0.51
C ILE A 31 -6.78 2.99 -0.49
N GLY A 32 -7.96 3.43 -0.04
CA GLY A 32 -8.92 4.10 -0.90
C GLY A 32 -8.38 5.38 -1.53
N ARG A 33 -7.61 6.18 -0.78
CA ARG A 33 -6.96 7.40 -1.29
C ARG A 33 -5.92 7.07 -2.34
N SER A 34 -5.09 6.08 -2.07
CA SER A 34 -4.01 5.65 -2.96
C SER A 34 -4.53 5.17 -4.31
N LEU A 35 -5.56 4.32 -4.31
CA LEU A 35 -6.17 3.81 -5.53
C LEU A 35 -6.88 4.92 -6.32
N ARG A 36 -7.59 5.84 -5.65
CA ARG A 36 -8.24 6.98 -6.30
C ARG A 36 -7.26 7.97 -6.92
N ALA A 37 -6.06 8.11 -6.36
CA ALA A 37 -5.05 9.02 -6.90
C ALA A 37 -4.60 8.69 -8.33
N VAL A 38 -4.75 7.43 -8.74
CA VAL A 38 -4.37 6.93 -10.08
C VAL A 38 -5.58 6.44 -10.89
N THR A 39 -6.79 6.83 -10.51
CA THR A 39 -8.03 6.41 -11.17
C THR A 39 -8.81 7.61 -11.65
N ASP A 40 -9.19 7.64 -12.92
CA ASP A 40 -10.19 8.57 -13.43
C ASP A 40 -11.59 8.13 -12.98
N LEU A 41 -12.08 8.73 -11.90
CA LEU A 41 -13.38 8.40 -11.31
C LEU A 41 -14.57 8.76 -12.22
N THR A 42 -14.35 9.54 -13.27
CA THR A 42 -15.38 9.87 -14.26
C THR A 42 -15.39 8.89 -15.44
N GLY A 43 -14.33 8.08 -15.58
CA GLY A 43 -14.08 7.22 -16.72
C GLY A 43 -14.90 5.93 -16.77
N PHE A 44 -15.66 5.60 -15.69
CA PHE A 44 -16.44 4.35 -15.62
C PHE A 44 -17.91 4.54 -15.18
N GLY A 45 -18.43 5.77 -15.24
CA GLY A 45 -19.84 6.08 -15.03
C GLY A 45 -20.35 5.74 -13.61
N GLU A 46 -21.51 5.10 -13.52
CA GLU A 46 -22.16 4.77 -12.24
C GLU A 46 -21.74 3.39 -11.68
N ILE A 47 -20.61 2.84 -12.13
CA ILE A 47 -20.08 1.57 -11.64
C ILE A 47 -19.42 1.80 -10.28
N GLN A 48 -19.67 0.90 -9.34
CA GLN A 48 -19.00 0.86 -8.04
C GLN A 48 -18.11 -0.38 -7.96
N ILE A 49 -16.88 -0.18 -7.49
CA ILE A 49 -15.91 -1.26 -7.27
C ILE A 49 -15.58 -1.34 -5.79
N TYR A 50 -15.70 -2.52 -5.23
CA TYR A 50 -15.27 -2.85 -3.87
C TYR A 50 -13.93 -3.54 -3.94
N VAL A 51 -12.99 -3.11 -3.10
CA VAL A 51 -11.67 -3.74 -2.96
C VAL A 51 -11.53 -4.23 -1.54
N ASP A 52 -11.41 -5.54 -1.39
CA ASP A 52 -11.27 -6.20 -0.10
C ASP A 52 -9.83 -6.70 0.05
N CYS A 53 -9.16 -6.24 1.10
CA CYS A 53 -7.80 -6.59 1.42
C CYS A 53 -7.78 -7.46 2.68
N ASP A 54 -7.72 -8.77 2.51
CA ASP A 54 -7.61 -9.73 3.61
C ASP A 54 -6.15 -10.19 3.78
N VAL A 55 -5.52 -9.80 4.89
CA VAL A 55 -4.17 -10.24 5.23
C VAL A 55 -4.22 -11.71 5.68
N LEU A 56 -3.59 -12.60 4.92
CA LEU A 56 -3.53 -14.04 5.19
C LEU A 56 -2.46 -14.35 6.25
N GLN A 57 -1.29 -13.75 6.09
CA GLN A 57 -0.16 -13.83 7.01
C GLN A 57 0.45 -12.44 7.15
N ALA A 58 0.50 -11.93 8.37
CA ALA A 58 1.05 -10.63 8.67
C ALA A 58 2.53 -10.74 9.02
N ASP A 59 3.26 -9.72 8.57
CA ASP A 59 4.61 -9.37 8.96
C ASP A 59 4.69 -7.84 9.02
N GLY A 60 5.83 -7.18 8.81
CA GLY A 60 5.86 -5.75 8.54
C GLY A 60 5.10 -5.35 7.27
N GLY A 61 4.69 -4.10 7.13
CA GLY A 61 4.18 -3.53 5.87
C GLY A 61 2.82 -4.04 5.37
N THR A 62 1.92 -4.53 6.23
CA THR A 62 0.62 -5.05 5.75
C THR A 62 -0.25 -4.00 5.06
N ARG A 63 -0.15 -2.72 5.45
CA ARG A 63 -0.86 -1.60 4.81
C ARG A 63 -0.33 -1.30 3.42
N THR A 64 0.98 -1.32 3.23
CA THR A 64 1.64 -1.05 1.96
C THR A 64 1.43 -2.19 0.98
N ALA A 65 1.52 -3.44 1.44
CA ALA A 65 1.17 -4.62 0.64
C ALA A 65 -0.28 -4.60 0.16
N SER A 66 -1.22 -4.13 1.01
CA SER A 66 -2.64 -3.98 0.65
C SER A 66 -2.85 -2.95 -0.46
N ILE A 67 -2.11 -1.84 -0.47
CA ILE A 67 -2.18 -0.84 -1.55
C ILE A 67 -1.63 -1.43 -2.85
N THR A 68 -0.45 -2.06 -2.78
CA THR A 68 0.25 -2.63 -3.93
C THR A 68 -0.56 -3.75 -4.58
N GLY A 69 -1.10 -4.68 -3.79
CA GLY A 69 -1.98 -5.76 -4.27
C GLY A 69 -3.37 -5.25 -4.69
N GLY A 70 -3.92 -4.27 -3.95
CA GLY A 70 -5.19 -3.63 -4.27
C GLY A 70 -5.19 -2.95 -5.65
N TYR A 71 -4.07 -2.35 -6.05
CA TYR A 71 -3.91 -1.81 -7.40
C TYR A 71 -4.00 -2.89 -8.47
N VAL A 72 -3.32 -4.03 -8.28
CA VAL A 72 -3.39 -5.16 -9.22
C VAL A 72 -4.82 -5.68 -9.35
N ALA A 73 -5.52 -5.87 -8.22
CA ALA A 73 -6.90 -6.33 -8.21
C ALA A 73 -7.83 -5.33 -8.93
N LEU A 74 -7.67 -4.03 -8.68
CA LEU A 74 -8.43 -2.98 -9.36
C LEU A 74 -8.19 -2.98 -10.87
N HIS A 75 -6.93 -3.11 -11.29
CA HIS A 75 -6.56 -3.17 -12.71
C HIS A 75 -7.20 -4.39 -13.39
N LEU A 76 -7.14 -5.56 -12.76
CA LEU A 76 -7.77 -6.79 -13.27
C LEU A 76 -9.30 -6.64 -13.37
N ALA A 77 -9.93 -5.97 -12.41
CA ALA A 77 -11.37 -5.68 -12.47
C ALA A 77 -11.71 -4.80 -13.69
N PHE A 78 -10.93 -3.75 -13.95
CA PHE A 78 -11.11 -2.91 -15.14
C PHE A 78 -10.82 -3.67 -16.44
N GLN A 79 -9.78 -4.51 -16.48
CA GLN A 79 -9.54 -5.39 -17.64
C GLN A 79 -10.73 -6.31 -17.92
N HIS A 80 -11.33 -6.87 -16.87
CA HIS A 80 -12.53 -7.71 -17.02
C HIS A 80 -13.70 -6.91 -17.58
N LEU A 81 -13.99 -5.72 -17.05
CA LEU A 81 -15.06 -4.84 -17.52
C LEU A 81 -14.84 -4.41 -18.99
N GLN A 82 -13.60 -4.16 -19.38
CA GLN A 82 -13.25 -3.86 -20.77
C GLN A 82 -13.47 -5.09 -21.67
N LYS A 83 -13.06 -6.27 -21.23
CA LYS A 83 -13.20 -7.53 -21.99
C LYS A 83 -14.67 -7.89 -22.26
N ILE A 84 -15.57 -7.62 -21.32
CA ILE A 84 -17.01 -7.86 -21.49
C ILE A 84 -17.75 -6.69 -22.15
N GLY A 85 -17.02 -5.65 -22.59
CA GLY A 85 -17.57 -4.53 -23.35
C GLY A 85 -18.31 -3.47 -22.53
N VAL A 86 -18.20 -3.50 -21.20
CA VAL A 86 -18.78 -2.49 -20.30
C VAL A 86 -17.95 -1.20 -20.33
N LEU A 87 -16.63 -1.31 -20.38
CA LEU A 87 -15.72 -0.19 -20.54
C LEU A 87 -15.04 -0.20 -21.91
N LYS A 88 -14.82 0.98 -22.49
CA LYS A 88 -14.04 1.14 -23.72
C LYS A 88 -12.55 1.16 -23.44
N THR A 89 -12.15 1.79 -22.36
CA THR A 89 -10.75 1.97 -21.94
C THR A 89 -10.65 1.71 -20.43
N ILE A 90 -9.46 1.31 -19.98
CA ILE A 90 -9.16 1.17 -18.56
C ILE A 90 -8.98 2.57 -17.96
N PRO A 91 -9.78 2.97 -16.95
CA PRO A 91 -9.77 4.33 -16.40
C PRO A 91 -8.68 4.52 -15.33
N LEU A 92 -7.47 4.04 -15.60
CA LEU A 92 -6.29 4.27 -14.75
C LEU A 92 -5.41 5.34 -15.40
N THR A 93 -5.07 6.36 -14.63
CA THR A 93 -4.23 7.49 -15.07
C THR A 93 -2.75 7.30 -14.74
N GLY A 94 -2.43 6.27 -13.98
CA GLY A 94 -1.07 5.92 -13.57
C GLY A 94 -1.04 4.60 -12.82
N GLN A 95 0.15 4.26 -12.33
CA GLN A 95 0.40 3.09 -11.49
C GLN A 95 0.83 3.57 -10.10
N VAL A 96 0.42 2.86 -9.06
CA VAL A 96 0.75 3.17 -7.66
C VAL A 96 1.20 1.91 -6.94
N ALA A 97 2.23 2.06 -6.13
CA ALA A 97 2.63 1.06 -5.14
C ALA A 97 3.01 1.74 -3.83
N ALA A 98 3.13 0.97 -2.79
CA ALA A 98 3.49 1.46 -1.47
C ALA A 98 4.48 0.52 -0.79
N ILE A 99 5.37 1.10 0.01
CA ILE A 99 6.41 0.38 0.73
C ILE A 99 6.67 1.02 2.08
N SER A 100 7.12 0.22 3.06
CA SER A 100 7.61 0.70 4.34
C SER A 100 9.11 0.94 4.29
N CYS A 101 9.57 1.95 5.00
CA CYS A 101 10.98 2.19 5.28
C CYS A 101 11.11 2.58 6.75
N GLY A 102 12.27 2.39 7.35
CA GLY A 102 12.50 2.82 8.71
C GLY A 102 13.96 3.03 9.03
N ILE A 103 14.20 3.52 10.25
CA ILE A 103 15.54 3.65 10.82
C ILE A 103 15.64 2.61 11.92
N TRP A 104 16.60 1.72 11.78
CA TRP A 104 16.88 0.67 12.75
C TRP A 104 18.39 0.65 13.04
N GLU A 105 18.75 0.74 14.31
CA GLU A 105 20.16 0.86 14.76
C GLU A 105 20.93 1.93 13.97
N GLY A 106 20.29 3.10 13.75
CA GLY A 106 20.87 4.23 13.03
C GLY A 106 20.98 4.04 11.51
N THR A 107 20.49 2.91 10.96
CA THR A 107 20.56 2.59 9.53
C THR A 107 19.20 2.71 8.87
N SER A 108 19.13 3.37 7.72
CA SER A 108 17.92 3.46 6.90
C SER A 108 17.68 2.12 6.18
N LEU A 109 16.53 1.51 6.42
CA LEU A 109 16.13 0.20 5.87
C LEU A 109 14.91 0.34 4.96
N LEU A 110 14.85 -0.54 3.96
CA LEU A 110 13.74 -0.68 3.02
C LEU A 110 12.97 -1.97 3.35
N ASP A 111 11.63 -1.88 3.38
CA ASP A 111 10.72 -3.02 3.54
C ASP A 111 10.96 -3.80 4.83
N LEU A 112 10.75 -3.10 5.97
CA LEU A 112 10.99 -3.68 7.29
C LEU A 112 10.13 -4.92 7.54
N ASP A 113 10.74 -5.96 8.08
CA ASP A 113 10.04 -7.07 8.68
C ASP A 113 9.46 -6.69 10.06
N TYR A 114 8.68 -7.58 10.66
CA TYR A 114 8.05 -7.28 11.96
C TYR A 114 9.08 -7.10 13.10
N ALA A 115 10.21 -7.77 13.05
CA ALA A 115 11.24 -7.66 14.09
C ALA A 115 11.91 -6.29 14.01
N GLU A 116 12.22 -5.83 12.82
CA GLU A 116 12.78 -4.50 12.55
C GLU A 116 11.74 -3.40 12.87
N ASP A 117 10.51 -3.51 12.33
CA ASP A 117 9.42 -2.54 12.50
C ASP A 117 9.07 -2.32 13.98
N SER A 118 9.00 -3.41 14.76
CA SER A 118 8.63 -3.34 16.18
C SER A 118 9.68 -2.69 17.08
N THR A 119 10.90 -2.53 16.61
CA THR A 119 12.04 -1.95 17.35
C THR A 119 12.69 -0.78 16.63
N ALA A 120 12.11 -0.33 15.50
CA ALA A 120 12.62 0.79 14.72
C ALA A 120 12.59 2.09 15.53
N GLU A 121 13.62 2.93 15.33
CA GLU A 121 13.70 4.29 15.88
C GLU A 121 12.70 5.22 15.19
N ALA A 122 12.45 4.97 13.90
CA ALA A 122 11.43 5.62 13.12
C ALA A 122 10.89 4.66 12.05
N ASP A 123 9.58 4.69 11.83
CA ASP A 123 8.91 4.02 10.73
C ASP A 123 8.26 5.01 9.78
N ALA A 124 8.26 4.69 8.50
CA ALA A 124 7.62 5.50 7.48
C ALA A 124 7.00 4.62 6.39
N ASN A 125 5.82 5.04 5.91
CA ASN A 125 5.13 4.41 4.80
C ASN A 125 5.04 5.40 3.65
N PHE A 126 5.50 5.00 2.49
CA PHE A 126 5.51 5.80 1.28
C PHE A 126 4.56 5.20 0.25
N VAL A 127 3.68 6.03 -0.28
CA VAL A 127 2.81 5.70 -1.42
C VAL A 127 3.24 6.58 -2.58
N LEU A 128 3.82 5.96 -3.60
CA LEU A 128 4.36 6.67 -4.75
C LEU A 128 3.75 6.14 -6.04
N THR A 129 3.71 6.99 -7.06
CA THR A 129 3.38 6.56 -8.42
C THR A 129 4.62 6.03 -9.12
N ALA A 130 4.45 5.26 -10.19
CA ALA A 130 5.55 4.71 -10.98
C ALA A 130 6.46 5.80 -11.60
N ASP A 131 5.96 7.04 -11.78
CA ASP A 131 6.72 8.20 -12.23
C ASP A 131 7.34 9.02 -11.08
N GLY A 132 7.39 8.46 -9.86
CA GLY A 132 8.07 9.03 -8.71
C GLY A 132 7.30 10.13 -7.97
N LYS A 133 6.03 10.38 -8.29
CA LYS A 133 5.23 11.37 -7.57
C LYS A 133 4.71 10.82 -6.25
N ILE A 134 4.66 11.68 -5.25
CA ILE A 134 4.21 11.33 -3.91
C ILE A 134 2.67 11.41 -3.85
N VAL A 135 2.03 10.30 -3.49
CA VAL A 135 0.59 10.25 -3.18
C VAL A 135 0.37 10.51 -1.69
N GLU A 136 1.14 9.84 -0.85
CA GLU A 136 1.09 10.00 0.61
C GLU A 136 2.41 9.58 1.24
N VAL A 137 2.77 10.25 2.33
CA VAL A 137 3.86 9.86 3.20
C VAL A 137 3.36 9.92 4.64
N GLN A 138 3.57 8.85 5.37
CA GLN A 138 3.35 8.78 6.82
C GLN A 138 4.67 8.41 7.45
N GLY A 139 5.10 9.15 8.45
CA GLY A 139 6.35 8.86 9.17
C GLY A 139 6.21 9.21 10.64
N THR A 140 6.67 8.33 11.50
CA THR A 140 6.62 8.45 12.96
C THR A 140 8.00 8.21 13.52
N ALA A 141 8.45 9.09 14.42
CA ALA A 141 9.59 8.80 15.26
C ALA A 141 9.09 8.11 16.53
N GLU A 142 9.53 6.89 16.76
CA GLU A 142 9.18 6.12 17.95
C GLU A 142 10.09 6.43 19.15
N ALA A 143 11.27 6.98 18.89
CA ALA A 143 12.24 7.43 19.87
C ALA A 143 12.55 8.92 19.68
N ASP A 144 13.77 9.26 19.28
CA ASP A 144 14.16 10.63 19.02
C ASP A 144 13.73 11.09 17.61
N PRO A 145 13.42 12.39 17.41
CA PRO A 145 13.08 12.92 16.09
C PRO A 145 14.19 12.65 15.07
N PHE A 146 13.84 12.13 13.91
CA PHE A 146 14.78 11.91 12.81
C PHE A 146 14.97 13.17 11.95
N SER A 147 16.12 13.27 11.32
CA SER A 147 16.54 14.44 10.55
C SER A 147 15.95 14.45 9.13
N ARG A 148 15.98 15.63 8.49
CA ARG A 148 15.62 15.76 7.06
C ARG A 148 16.55 14.95 6.15
N ALA A 149 17.80 14.73 6.52
CA ALA A 149 18.74 13.92 5.75
C ALA A 149 18.30 12.45 5.78
N GLN A 150 17.97 11.92 6.95
CA GLN A 150 17.42 10.58 7.09
C GLN A 150 16.08 10.41 6.33
N PHE A 151 15.20 11.41 6.42
CA PHE A 151 13.95 11.37 5.63
C PHE A 151 14.23 11.28 4.13
N LYS A 152 15.24 12.01 3.63
CA LYS A 152 15.63 11.92 2.23
C LYS A 152 16.15 10.53 1.86
N GLU A 153 16.96 9.92 2.72
CA GLU A 153 17.45 8.55 2.52
C GLU A 153 16.29 7.53 2.47
N LEU A 154 15.32 7.66 3.38
CA LEU A 154 14.11 6.81 3.36
C LEU A 154 13.30 7.00 2.07
N LEU A 155 13.15 8.24 1.59
CA LEU A 155 12.46 8.52 0.34
C LEU A 155 13.20 7.92 -0.87
N ASP A 156 14.53 8.07 -0.94
CA ASP A 156 15.37 7.50 -2.00
C ASP A 156 15.24 5.95 -2.03
N LEU A 157 15.22 5.30 -0.85
CA LEU A 157 14.96 3.87 -0.72
C LEU A 157 13.54 3.49 -1.17
N ALA A 158 12.55 4.29 -0.77
CA ALA A 158 11.15 4.05 -1.16
C ALA A 158 10.94 4.18 -2.68
N GLU A 159 11.57 5.13 -3.34
CA GLU A 159 11.53 5.26 -4.80
C GLU A 159 12.07 4.02 -5.49
N LYS A 160 13.20 3.47 -5.00
CA LYS A 160 13.76 2.21 -5.50
C LYS A 160 12.77 1.06 -5.32
N GLY A 161 12.27 0.86 -4.09
CA GLY A 161 11.37 -0.24 -3.77
C GLY A 161 10.05 -0.17 -4.53
N VAL A 162 9.45 1.03 -4.67
CA VAL A 162 8.24 1.22 -5.48
C VAL A 162 8.50 0.91 -6.95
N GLY A 163 9.66 1.27 -7.49
CA GLY A 163 10.03 0.90 -8.87
C GLY A 163 10.06 -0.61 -9.08
N GLU A 164 10.64 -1.35 -8.13
CA GLU A 164 10.66 -2.82 -8.15
C GLU A 164 9.25 -3.42 -8.02
N LEU A 165 8.43 -2.91 -7.10
CA LEU A 165 7.04 -3.34 -6.93
C LEU A 165 6.17 -3.06 -8.18
N CYS A 166 6.35 -1.91 -8.82
CA CYS A 166 5.67 -1.60 -10.08
C CYS A 166 6.04 -2.58 -11.20
N ALA A 167 7.30 -3.00 -11.28
CA ALA A 167 7.73 -4.03 -12.23
C ALA A 167 7.05 -5.39 -11.96
N GLU A 168 6.94 -5.79 -10.68
CA GLU A 168 6.23 -7.01 -10.31
C GLU A 168 4.71 -6.92 -10.56
N GLN A 169 4.09 -5.76 -10.33
CA GLN A 169 2.70 -5.52 -10.71
C GLN A 169 2.49 -5.70 -12.22
N ASN A 170 3.38 -5.16 -13.05
CA ASN A 170 3.31 -5.31 -14.51
C ASN A 170 3.40 -6.79 -14.93
N LYS A 171 4.31 -7.55 -14.33
CA LYS A 171 4.40 -9.01 -14.58
C LYS A 171 3.10 -9.73 -14.21
N ALA A 172 2.52 -9.41 -13.04
CA ALA A 172 1.28 -10.00 -12.60
C ALA A 172 0.08 -9.66 -13.50
N LEU A 173 0.12 -8.51 -14.16
CA LEU A 173 -0.92 -8.02 -15.08
C LEU A 173 -0.70 -8.45 -16.53
N GLY A 174 0.48 -9.02 -16.86
CA GLY A 174 0.86 -9.39 -18.21
C GLY A 174 1.16 -8.19 -19.12
N LEU A 175 1.71 -7.12 -18.55
CA LEU A 175 2.07 -5.86 -19.19
C LEU A 175 3.59 -5.77 -19.46
#